data_500ac59246598fc805a61f61ae36af61
#
_entry.id   500ac59246598fc805a61f61ae36af61
#
_cell.length_a   1.000
_cell.length_b   1.000
_cell.length_c   1.000
_cell.angle_alpha   90.00
_cell.angle_beta   90.00
_cell.angle_gamma   90.00
#
_symmetry.space_group_name_H-M   'P 1'
#
loop_
_entity.id
_entity.type
_entity.pdbx_description
1 polymer ?
#
loop_
_entity_poly.entity_id
_entity_poly.type
_entity_poly.pdbx_seq_one_letter_code
_entity_poly.pdbx_strand_id
1 'polypeptide(L)'
;HPYRLQCEQWKLTEELREQIEASDMTELVYGVEGISVAQDDDSVSLGLRHADGSEEIVQGKYLIAADGAHSQVRRSLGIDFEGQTIPEIFLSMSTTFEFPDAIPDLAPIAYVTDPDEWAVLLRTPSLWRVLLPTDPTLSDAQIKDPDVMEQRLQKLCPKEGRYDLVHSTAYRVQERVAKSYVHGRIFLAGDAAHVNNPLGGMGMNGGIHD
;
A
#
# COMPACT_ATOMS: atom_id res chain seq x y z
N HIS A 1 23.18 1.00 7.77
CA HIS A 1 23.69 0.73 6.42
C HIS A 1 23.90 2.04 5.67
N PRO A 2 24.96 2.18 4.87
CA PRO A 2 25.27 3.41 4.14
C PRO A 2 24.46 3.56 2.82
N TYR A 3 23.47 2.71 2.61
CA TYR A 3 22.64 2.71 1.39
C TYR A 3 21.17 2.44 1.72
N ARG A 4 20.30 2.82 0.82
CA ARG A 4 18.87 2.48 0.81
C ARG A 4 18.62 1.45 -0.30
N LEU A 5 17.96 0.35 0.03
CA LEU A 5 17.47 -0.62 -0.94
C LEU A 5 16.05 -0.23 -1.35
N GLN A 6 15.79 -0.20 -2.64
CA GLN A 6 14.46 -0.02 -3.20
C GLN A 6 14.07 -1.28 -3.97
N CYS A 7 12.88 -1.78 -3.70
CA CYS A 7 12.33 -2.96 -4.34
C CYS A 7 10.82 -2.83 -4.45
N GLU A 8 10.26 -3.32 -5.54
CA GLU A 8 8.81 -3.43 -5.67
C GLU A 8 8.30 -4.47 -4.67
N GLN A 9 7.27 -4.09 -3.91
CA GLN A 9 6.71 -4.91 -2.82
C GLN A 9 6.28 -6.31 -3.28
N TRP A 10 5.73 -6.42 -4.49
CA TRP A 10 5.27 -7.71 -5.02
C TRP A 10 6.39 -8.76 -5.14
N LYS A 11 7.63 -8.36 -5.42
CA LYS A 11 8.79 -9.27 -5.48
C LYS A 11 9.10 -9.89 -4.12
N LEU A 12 9.01 -9.07 -3.06
CA LEU A 12 9.16 -9.58 -1.70
C LEU A 12 7.99 -10.52 -1.33
N THR A 13 6.78 -10.16 -1.72
CA THR A 13 5.59 -10.99 -1.45
C THR A 13 5.70 -12.35 -2.13
N GLU A 14 6.21 -12.40 -3.36
CA GLU A 14 6.42 -13.66 -4.10
C GLU A 14 7.45 -14.56 -3.40
N GLU A 15 8.59 -14.01 -3.03
CA GLU A 15 9.63 -14.72 -2.27
C GLU A 15 9.10 -15.27 -0.93
N LEU A 16 8.37 -14.45 -0.18
CA LEU A 16 7.77 -14.88 1.10
C LEU A 16 6.70 -15.96 0.90
N ARG A 17 5.90 -15.86 -0.17
CA ARG A 17 4.92 -16.89 -0.51
C ARG A 17 5.58 -18.24 -0.78
N GLU A 18 6.66 -18.27 -1.56
CA GLU A 18 7.41 -19.50 -1.85
C GLU A 18 7.98 -20.13 -0.56
N GLN A 19 8.47 -19.30 0.37
CA GLN A 19 8.97 -19.79 1.65
C GLN A 19 7.85 -20.36 2.54
N ILE A 20 6.68 -19.73 2.55
CA ILE A 20 5.50 -20.22 3.29
C ILE A 20 5.03 -21.55 2.71
N GLU A 21 4.90 -21.65 1.37
CA GLU A 21 4.46 -22.87 0.68
C GLU A 21 5.45 -24.05 0.86
N ALA A 22 6.72 -23.76 1.05
CA ALA A 22 7.75 -24.75 1.34
C ALA A 22 7.77 -25.23 2.81
N SER A 23 7.00 -24.59 3.69
CA SER A 23 6.98 -24.86 5.13
C SER A 23 5.84 -25.80 5.51
N ASP A 24 6.15 -26.93 6.16
CA ASP A 24 5.16 -27.84 6.74
C ASP A 24 4.43 -27.24 7.97
N MET A 25 4.88 -26.07 8.47
CA MET A 25 4.35 -25.43 9.67
C MET A 25 3.29 -24.38 9.36
N THR A 26 3.04 -24.08 8.09
CA THR A 26 2.18 -22.97 7.68
C THR A 26 1.24 -23.41 6.58
N GLU A 27 -0.02 -23.05 6.69
CA GLU A 27 -1.02 -23.22 5.65
C GLU A 27 -1.39 -21.85 5.06
N LEU A 28 -1.35 -21.72 3.73
CA LEU A 28 -1.72 -20.52 3.00
C LEU A 28 -3.02 -20.77 2.23
N VAL A 29 -4.09 -20.07 2.63
CA VAL A 29 -5.43 -20.22 2.04
C VAL A 29 -5.84 -18.94 1.35
N TYR A 30 -6.21 -19.04 0.08
CA TYR A 30 -6.73 -17.92 -0.72
C TYR A 30 -8.23 -18.04 -0.98
N GLY A 31 -8.86 -16.93 -1.34
CA GLY A 31 -10.27 -16.90 -1.71
C GLY A 31 -11.22 -17.06 -0.52
N VAL A 32 -10.74 -16.71 0.67
CA VAL A 32 -11.50 -16.80 1.93
C VAL A 32 -11.57 -15.42 2.58
N GLU A 33 -12.73 -15.04 3.07
CA GLU A 33 -12.98 -13.78 3.77
C GLU A 33 -13.19 -14.03 5.26
N GLY A 34 -12.48 -13.28 6.12
CA GLY A 34 -12.76 -13.23 7.55
C GLY A 34 -14.02 -12.41 7.82
N ILE A 35 -15.06 -13.01 8.38
CA ILE A 35 -16.38 -12.38 8.55
C ILE A 35 -16.76 -12.09 9.99
N SER A 36 -16.16 -12.79 10.96
CA SER A 36 -16.43 -12.60 12.38
C SER A 36 -15.23 -12.99 13.22
N VAL A 37 -15.10 -12.39 14.39
CA VAL A 37 -14.06 -12.70 15.35
C VAL A 37 -14.64 -12.73 16.76
N ALA A 38 -14.23 -13.73 17.54
CA ALA A 38 -14.54 -13.85 18.95
C ALA A 38 -13.33 -14.40 19.69
N GLN A 39 -13.24 -14.17 21.00
CA GLN A 39 -12.18 -14.73 21.84
C GLN A 39 -12.70 -15.04 23.24
N ASP A 40 -12.04 -15.96 23.89
CA ASP A 40 -12.16 -16.28 25.32
C ASP A 40 -10.77 -16.22 25.99
N ASP A 41 -10.66 -16.75 27.20
CA ASP A 41 -9.40 -16.76 27.97
C ASP A 41 -8.31 -17.65 27.31
N ASP A 42 -8.69 -18.63 26.51
CA ASP A 42 -7.79 -19.66 25.99
C ASP A 42 -7.56 -19.59 24.48
N SER A 43 -8.54 -19.07 23.72
CA SER A 43 -8.55 -19.14 22.25
C SER A 43 -9.17 -17.92 21.57
N VAL A 44 -8.90 -17.82 20.27
CA VAL A 44 -9.60 -16.92 19.32
C VAL A 44 -10.29 -17.77 18.29
N SER A 45 -11.53 -17.42 17.96
CA SER A 45 -12.32 -18.00 16.87
C SER A 45 -12.47 -16.98 15.75
N LEU A 46 -12.17 -17.39 14.52
CA LEU A 46 -12.35 -16.58 13.31
C LEU A 46 -13.35 -17.28 12.40
N GLY A 47 -14.46 -16.61 12.12
CA GLY A 47 -15.41 -17.06 11.09
C GLY A 47 -14.89 -16.71 9.71
N LEU A 48 -14.90 -17.68 8.83
CA LEU A 48 -14.43 -17.60 7.44
C LEU A 48 -15.59 -17.85 6.49
N ARG A 49 -15.60 -17.14 5.37
CA ARG A 49 -16.51 -17.36 4.25
C ARG A 49 -15.70 -17.68 3.00
N HIS A 50 -15.99 -18.83 2.38
CA HIS A 50 -15.39 -19.26 1.12
C HIS A 50 -16.06 -18.62 -0.11
N ALA A 51 -15.40 -18.72 -1.27
CA ALA A 51 -15.91 -18.18 -2.52
C ALA A 51 -17.23 -18.83 -2.98
N ASP A 52 -17.51 -20.05 -2.55
CA ASP A 52 -18.78 -20.77 -2.81
C ASP A 52 -19.92 -20.38 -1.84
N GLY A 53 -19.64 -19.48 -0.89
CA GLY A 53 -20.58 -19.01 0.13
C GLY A 53 -20.67 -19.90 1.37
N SER A 54 -19.95 -21.01 1.45
CA SER A 54 -19.86 -21.82 2.67
C SER A 54 -19.10 -21.07 3.76
N GLU A 55 -19.48 -21.35 5.00
CA GLU A 55 -18.86 -20.72 6.18
C GLU A 55 -18.27 -21.79 7.09
N GLU A 56 -17.15 -21.47 7.70
CA GLU A 56 -16.51 -22.30 8.74
C GLU A 56 -15.95 -21.43 9.86
N ILE A 57 -15.63 -22.06 10.98
CA ILE A 57 -14.95 -21.40 12.10
C ILE A 57 -13.62 -22.10 12.33
N VAL A 58 -12.56 -21.33 12.29
CA VAL A 58 -11.22 -21.78 12.68
C VAL A 58 -10.86 -21.24 14.05
N GLN A 59 -10.09 -22.00 14.81
CA GLN A 59 -9.65 -21.62 16.15
C GLN A 59 -8.12 -21.62 16.25
N GLY A 60 -7.61 -20.64 16.99
CA GLY A 60 -6.19 -20.50 17.28
C GLY A 60 -5.95 -19.96 18.68
N LYS A 61 -4.71 -20.03 19.12
CA LYS A 61 -4.30 -19.41 20.40
C LYS A 61 -4.23 -17.89 20.30
N TYR A 62 -3.89 -17.40 19.13
CA TYR A 62 -3.75 -15.97 18.83
C TYR A 62 -4.22 -15.70 17.40
N LEU A 63 -4.62 -14.46 17.13
CA LEU A 63 -4.95 -13.94 15.83
C LEU A 63 -4.10 -12.70 15.57
N ILE A 64 -3.42 -12.67 14.43
CA ILE A 64 -2.79 -11.45 13.89
C ILE A 64 -3.66 -10.97 12.73
N ALA A 65 -4.25 -9.80 12.89
CA ALA A 65 -5.08 -9.18 11.86
C ALA A 65 -4.25 -8.16 11.07
N ALA A 66 -3.92 -8.51 9.83
CA ALA A 66 -3.25 -7.66 8.86
C ALA A 66 -4.17 -7.41 7.64
N ASP A 67 -5.45 -7.21 7.91
CA ASP A 67 -6.56 -7.13 6.95
C ASP A 67 -6.78 -5.71 6.37
N GLY A 68 -5.73 -4.87 6.43
CA GLY A 68 -5.65 -3.59 5.73
C GLY A 68 -6.36 -2.43 6.43
N ALA A 69 -6.32 -1.26 5.79
CA ALA A 69 -6.84 0.01 6.32
C ALA A 69 -8.33 -0.06 6.71
N HIS A 70 -9.10 -0.88 6.02
CA HIS A 70 -10.52 -1.13 6.28
C HIS A 70 -10.76 -2.36 7.17
N SER A 71 -9.81 -2.72 8.02
CA SER A 71 -9.83 -3.89 8.88
C SER A 71 -11.21 -4.19 9.46
N GLN A 72 -11.71 -5.37 9.15
CA GLN A 72 -12.94 -5.91 9.74
C GLN A 72 -12.73 -6.27 11.19
N VAL A 73 -11.59 -6.86 11.50
CA VAL A 73 -11.23 -7.27 12.87
C VAL A 73 -11.17 -6.06 13.79
N ARG A 74 -10.43 -5.01 13.42
CA ARG A 74 -10.36 -3.76 14.20
C ARG A 74 -11.76 -3.19 14.48
N ARG A 75 -12.61 -3.10 13.44
CA ARG A 75 -13.99 -2.59 13.58
C ARG A 75 -14.87 -3.46 14.45
N SER A 76 -14.78 -4.78 14.31
CA SER A 76 -15.55 -5.72 15.12
C SER A 76 -15.21 -5.64 16.60
N LEU A 77 -13.96 -5.30 16.93
CA LEU A 77 -13.48 -5.09 18.30
C LEU A 77 -13.80 -3.68 18.84
N GLY A 78 -14.40 -2.81 18.05
CA GLY A 78 -14.69 -1.42 18.45
C GLY A 78 -13.44 -0.58 18.71
N ILE A 79 -12.30 -0.93 18.11
CA ILE A 79 -11.05 -0.20 18.28
C ILE A 79 -11.07 1.03 17.38
N ASP A 80 -10.97 2.21 17.99
CA ASP A 80 -10.89 3.49 17.28
C ASP A 80 -9.67 3.57 16.38
N PHE A 81 -9.83 4.20 15.22
CA PHE A 81 -8.77 4.48 14.25
C PHE A 81 -8.56 5.98 14.18
N GLU A 82 -7.74 6.47 15.10
CA GLU A 82 -7.53 7.90 15.34
C GLU A 82 -6.61 8.51 14.29
N GLY A 83 -6.85 9.76 13.93
CA GLY A 83 -6.02 10.48 12.96
C GLY A 83 -6.85 11.33 12.01
N GLN A 84 -6.27 11.63 10.86
CA GLN A 84 -6.87 12.54 9.89
C GLN A 84 -6.78 12.03 8.45
N THR A 85 -7.70 12.50 7.63
CA THR A 85 -7.58 12.42 6.18
C THR A 85 -6.95 13.71 5.70
N ILE A 86 -5.81 13.62 5.06
CA ILE A 86 -5.14 14.79 4.48
C ILE A 86 -5.87 15.12 3.18
N PRO A 87 -6.23 16.40 2.94
CA PRO A 87 -6.96 16.81 1.75
C PRO A 87 -6.06 16.83 0.50
N GLU A 88 -5.22 15.82 0.34
CA GLU A 88 -4.33 15.66 -0.80
C GLU A 88 -4.56 14.30 -1.44
N ILE A 89 -4.54 14.30 -2.75
CA ILE A 89 -4.54 13.09 -3.57
C ILE A 89 -3.24 13.08 -4.37
N PHE A 90 -2.57 11.94 -4.38
CA PHE A 90 -1.40 11.74 -5.23
C PHE A 90 -1.74 10.80 -6.38
N LEU A 91 -1.50 11.27 -7.59
CA LEU A 91 -1.43 10.41 -8.76
C LEU A 91 -0.04 9.77 -8.81
N SER A 92 0.02 8.45 -8.73
CA SER A 92 1.23 7.67 -8.95
C SER A 92 1.17 7.01 -10.31
N MET A 93 2.19 7.25 -11.12
CA MET A 93 2.36 6.66 -12.45
C MET A 93 3.66 5.88 -12.49
N SER A 94 3.65 4.72 -13.11
CA SER A 94 4.85 3.90 -13.33
C SER A 94 5.12 3.78 -14.83
N THR A 95 6.36 4.09 -15.24
CA THR A 95 6.77 4.08 -16.62
C THR A 95 8.11 3.38 -16.80
N THR A 96 8.33 2.83 -17.99
CA THR A 96 9.63 2.26 -18.41
C THR A 96 10.62 3.34 -18.89
N PHE A 97 10.17 4.59 -19.02
CA PHE A 97 11.02 5.70 -19.47
C PHE A 97 12.17 5.96 -18.49
N GLU A 98 13.38 6.02 -19.01
CA GLU A 98 14.60 6.29 -18.24
C GLU A 98 14.84 7.79 -18.13
N PHE A 99 14.37 8.40 -17.06
CA PHE A 99 14.53 9.84 -16.82
C PHE A 99 15.98 10.33 -16.81
N PRO A 100 17.01 9.57 -16.37
CA PRO A 100 18.40 10.00 -16.44
C PRO A 100 18.91 10.29 -17.84
N ASP A 101 18.31 9.70 -18.88
CA ASP A 101 18.66 10.00 -20.27
C ASP A 101 18.31 11.44 -20.68
N ALA A 102 17.29 12.01 -20.03
CA ALA A 102 16.83 13.38 -20.28
C ALA A 102 17.25 14.36 -19.17
N ILE A 103 17.45 13.88 -17.95
CA ILE A 103 17.82 14.67 -16.77
C ILE A 103 19.15 14.13 -16.23
N PRO A 104 20.28 14.69 -16.63
CA PRO A 104 21.59 14.26 -16.15
C PRO A 104 21.70 14.32 -14.63
N ASP A 105 22.43 13.36 -14.05
CA ASP A 105 22.70 13.26 -12.61
C ASP A 105 21.44 13.08 -11.74
N LEU A 106 20.33 12.65 -12.32
CA LEU A 106 19.10 12.39 -11.57
C LEU A 106 19.32 11.27 -10.54
N ALA A 107 19.10 11.59 -9.28
CA ALA A 107 19.18 10.61 -8.19
C ALA A 107 18.03 9.59 -8.30
N PRO A 108 18.22 8.34 -7.81
CA PRO A 108 17.17 7.32 -7.79
C PRO A 108 15.92 7.72 -6.97
N ILE A 109 16.04 8.70 -6.10
CA ILE A 109 14.93 9.41 -5.47
C ILE A 109 15.18 10.89 -5.66
N ALA A 110 14.28 11.57 -6.33
CA ALA A 110 14.36 12.99 -6.58
C ALA A 110 13.03 13.69 -6.27
N TYR A 111 13.13 14.83 -5.62
CA TYR A 111 12.02 15.75 -5.41
C TYR A 111 12.23 16.90 -6.40
N VAL A 112 11.35 16.96 -7.39
CA VAL A 112 11.35 18.05 -8.36
C VAL A 112 10.47 19.17 -7.81
N THR A 113 11.08 20.30 -7.52
CA THR A 113 10.40 21.49 -7.00
C THR A 113 10.14 22.46 -8.14
N ASP A 114 8.93 22.48 -8.62
CA ASP A 114 8.44 23.44 -9.60
C ASP A 114 7.36 24.31 -8.92
N PRO A 115 7.31 25.64 -9.15
CA PRO A 115 6.32 26.51 -8.54
C PRO A 115 4.86 26.14 -8.83
N ASP A 116 4.62 25.54 -9.99
CA ASP A 116 3.27 25.18 -10.43
C ASP A 116 2.91 23.75 -10.03
N GLU A 117 3.87 22.82 -10.09
CA GLU A 117 3.62 21.42 -9.83
C GLU A 117 4.90 20.68 -9.40
N TRP A 118 4.99 20.33 -8.13
CA TRP A 118 6.09 19.50 -7.63
C TRP A 118 5.86 18.01 -7.89
N ALA A 119 6.93 17.25 -7.98
CA ALA A 119 6.87 15.80 -8.23
C ALA A 119 7.89 15.04 -7.40
N VAL A 120 7.60 13.76 -7.13
CA VAL A 120 8.60 12.80 -6.65
C VAL A 120 8.87 11.78 -7.74
N LEU A 121 10.14 11.63 -8.09
CA LEU A 121 10.63 10.58 -8.97
C LEU A 121 11.30 9.50 -8.12
N LEU A 122 10.89 8.26 -8.31
CA LEU A 122 11.39 7.12 -7.56
C LEU A 122 11.78 6.00 -8.51
N ARG A 123 13.07 5.66 -8.55
CA ARG A 123 13.57 4.50 -9.30
C ARG A 123 13.32 3.22 -8.53
N THR A 124 12.67 2.27 -9.16
CA THR A 124 12.63 0.86 -8.73
C THR A 124 13.46 0.01 -9.69
N PRO A 125 13.76 -1.26 -9.39
CA PRO A 125 14.57 -2.09 -10.29
C PRO A 125 14.07 -2.16 -11.74
N SER A 126 12.77 -2.07 -11.96
CA SER A 126 12.17 -2.28 -13.28
C SER A 126 11.56 -1.02 -13.89
N LEU A 127 11.21 -0.02 -13.08
CA LEU A 127 10.40 1.12 -13.49
C LEU A 127 10.82 2.41 -12.79
N TRP A 128 10.45 3.52 -13.38
CA TRP A 128 10.36 4.79 -12.66
C TRP A 128 8.93 5.03 -12.21
N ARG A 129 8.77 5.46 -10.98
CA ARG A 129 7.51 5.90 -10.42
C ARG A 129 7.50 7.40 -10.25
N VAL A 130 6.48 8.05 -10.80
CA VAL A 130 6.25 9.49 -10.69
C VAL A 130 5.04 9.72 -9.81
N LEU A 131 5.19 10.50 -8.75
CA LEU A 131 4.09 10.91 -7.87
C LEU A 131 3.87 12.41 -8.07
N LEU A 132 2.62 12.77 -8.36
CA LEU A 132 2.19 14.15 -8.55
C LEU A 132 1.00 14.46 -7.63
N PRO A 133 1.00 15.61 -6.93
CA PRO A 133 -0.18 16.07 -6.21
C PRO A 133 -1.31 16.31 -7.21
N THR A 134 -2.54 16.13 -6.77
CA THR A 134 -3.72 16.24 -7.63
C THR A 134 -4.85 16.90 -6.88
N ASP A 135 -5.68 17.66 -7.58
CA ASP A 135 -6.85 18.32 -7.04
C ASP A 135 -7.81 17.28 -6.39
N PRO A 136 -8.08 17.40 -5.09
CA PRO A 136 -8.92 16.45 -4.37
C PRO A 136 -10.40 16.49 -4.79
N THR A 137 -10.83 17.47 -5.57
CA THR A 137 -12.19 17.59 -6.09
C THR A 137 -12.44 16.73 -7.34
N LEU A 138 -11.36 16.27 -8.00
CA LEU A 138 -11.45 15.44 -9.19
C LEU A 138 -11.80 13.99 -8.85
N SER A 139 -12.57 13.37 -9.74
CA SER A 139 -12.83 11.93 -9.67
C SER A 139 -11.61 11.12 -10.10
N ASP A 140 -11.53 9.87 -9.67
CA ASP A 140 -10.45 8.95 -10.08
C ASP A 140 -10.36 8.80 -11.60
N ALA A 141 -11.49 8.84 -12.32
CA ALA A 141 -11.52 8.77 -13.78
C ALA A 141 -10.88 10.02 -14.43
N GLN A 142 -11.12 11.21 -13.87
CA GLN A 142 -10.51 12.44 -14.35
C GLN A 142 -9.01 12.50 -14.02
N ILE A 143 -8.63 12.05 -12.83
CA ILE A 143 -7.22 12.01 -12.39
C ILE A 143 -6.41 11.04 -13.27
N LYS A 144 -6.99 9.88 -13.60
CA LYS A 144 -6.34 8.81 -14.40
C LYS A 144 -6.68 8.86 -15.88
N ASP A 145 -7.21 9.98 -16.37
CA ASP A 145 -7.41 10.17 -17.79
C ASP A 145 -6.06 10.08 -18.53
N PRO A 146 -5.93 9.22 -19.56
CA PRO A 146 -4.67 8.99 -20.25
C PRO A 146 -4.03 10.25 -20.86
N ASP A 147 -4.84 11.18 -21.33
CA ASP A 147 -4.32 12.42 -21.94
C ASP A 147 -3.90 13.43 -20.87
N VAL A 148 -4.58 13.46 -19.73
CA VAL A 148 -4.18 14.26 -18.57
C VAL A 148 -2.86 13.75 -18.00
N MET A 149 -2.73 12.43 -17.80
CA MET A 149 -1.48 11.81 -17.32
C MET A 149 -0.32 12.08 -18.26
N GLU A 150 -0.52 11.92 -19.56
CA GLU A 150 0.47 12.21 -20.58
C GLU A 150 0.91 13.67 -20.54
N GLN A 151 -0.04 14.61 -20.49
CA GLN A 151 0.22 16.05 -20.44
C GLN A 151 1.09 16.45 -19.23
N ARG A 152 0.79 15.86 -18.07
CA ARG A 152 1.56 16.12 -16.84
C ARG A 152 2.98 15.57 -16.92
N LEU A 153 3.16 14.36 -17.47
CA LEU A 153 4.49 13.79 -17.69
C LEU A 153 5.30 14.57 -18.72
N GLN A 154 4.68 15.01 -19.82
CA GLN A 154 5.32 15.86 -20.81
C GLN A 154 5.71 17.23 -20.25
N LYS A 155 4.92 17.78 -19.31
CA LYS A 155 5.29 19.01 -18.60
C LYS A 155 6.50 18.79 -17.70
N LEU A 156 6.55 17.67 -17.01
CA LEU A 156 7.66 17.32 -16.09
C LEU A 156 8.96 17.04 -16.86
N CYS A 157 8.88 16.27 -17.91
CA CYS A 157 10.03 15.90 -18.74
C CYS A 157 9.58 15.72 -20.21
N PRO A 158 9.74 16.74 -21.04
CA PRO A 158 9.35 16.69 -22.45
C PRO A 158 10.12 15.63 -23.23
N LYS A 159 9.41 14.84 -24.04
CA LYS A 159 10.01 13.85 -24.96
C LYS A 159 9.18 13.66 -26.22
N GLU A 160 9.78 13.08 -27.26
CA GLU A 160 9.04 12.64 -28.44
C GLU A 160 8.14 11.43 -28.14
N GLY A 161 6.94 11.42 -28.71
CA GLY A 161 5.95 10.38 -28.51
C GLY A 161 5.38 10.32 -27.09
N ARG A 162 4.47 9.41 -26.86
CA ARG A 162 3.81 9.23 -25.55
C ARG A 162 4.69 8.45 -24.58
N TYR A 163 4.42 8.65 -23.30
CA TYR A 163 4.98 7.80 -22.23
C TYR A 163 4.35 6.41 -22.24
N ASP A 164 5.18 5.39 -22.05
CA ASP A 164 4.72 4.03 -21.83
C ASP A 164 4.38 3.86 -20.35
N LEU A 165 3.08 3.94 -20.01
CA LEU A 165 2.57 3.79 -18.66
C LEU A 165 2.19 2.35 -18.39
N VAL A 166 2.90 1.73 -17.46
CA VAL A 166 2.65 0.35 -17.03
C VAL A 166 1.54 0.28 -15.99
N HIS A 167 1.48 1.27 -15.08
CA HIS A 167 0.51 1.32 -14.01
C HIS A 167 0.24 2.76 -13.56
N SER A 168 -1.00 3.01 -13.15
CA SER A 168 -1.37 4.27 -12.50
C SER A 168 -2.36 4.04 -11.37
N THR A 169 -2.23 4.85 -10.31
CA THR A 169 -3.16 4.82 -9.18
C THR A 169 -3.29 6.19 -8.53
N ALA A 170 -4.47 6.49 -7.99
CA ALA A 170 -4.72 7.68 -7.21
C ALA A 170 -4.78 7.31 -5.72
N TYR A 171 -3.94 7.93 -4.91
CA TYR A 171 -3.89 7.72 -3.46
C TYR A 171 -4.54 8.86 -2.72
N ARG A 172 -5.54 8.54 -1.90
CA ARG A 172 -6.06 9.44 -0.87
C ARG A 172 -5.19 9.28 0.37
N VAL A 173 -4.54 10.37 0.77
CA VAL A 173 -3.61 10.32 1.89
C VAL A 173 -4.38 10.28 3.21
N GLN A 174 -4.06 9.28 4.01
CA GLN A 174 -4.58 9.15 5.38
C GLN A 174 -3.41 8.92 6.34
N GLU A 175 -3.52 9.51 7.51
CA GLU A 175 -2.63 9.26 8.63
C GLU A 175 -3.50 8.87 9.81
N ARG A 176 -3.48 7.58 10.14
CA ARG A 176 -4.31 7.03 11.22
C ARG A 176 -3.57 5.95 11.98
N VAL A 177 -3.90 5.83 13.25
CA VAL A 177 -3.36 4.80 14.12
C VAL A 177 -4.49 4.19 14.96
N ALA A 178 -4.47 2.88 15.12
CA ALA A 178 -5.38 2.20 16.02
C ALA A 178 -5.04 2.56 17.48
N LYS A 179 -6.06 2.85 18.28
CA LYS A 179 -5.90 3.22 19.69
C LYS A 179 -5.20 2.14 20.52
N SER A 180 -5.32 0.88 20.10
CA SER A 180 -4.61 -0.26 20.67
C SER A 180 -4.28 -1.25 19.57
N TYR A 181 -3.06 -1.80 19.59
CA TYR A 181 -2.64 -2.88 18.70
C TYR A 181 -2.92 -4.25 19.28
N VAL A 182 -3.19 -4.33 20.56
CA VAL A 182 -3.42 -5.57 21.30
C VAL A 182 -4.78 -5.54 21.97
N HIS A 183 -5.57 -6.56 21.73
CA HIS A 183 -6.87 -6.77 22.38
C HIS A 183 -7.01 -8.24 22.80
N GLY A 184 -6.57 -8.55 24.02
CA GLY A 184 -6.51 -9.93 24.51
C GLY A 184 -5.55 -10.77 23.67
N ARG A 185 -6.09 -11.73 22.92
CA ARG A 185 -5.35 -12.65 22.04
C ARG A 185 -5.28 -12.20 20.59
N ILE A 186 -5.80 -11.01 20.29
CA ILE A 186 -5.87 -10.46 18.93
C ILE A 186 -4.89 -9.28 18.82
N PHE A 187 -4.07 -9.32 17.76
CA PHE A 187 -3.07 -8.32 17.45
C PHE A 187 -3.39 -7.70 16.10
N LEU A 188 -3.26 -6.38 15.99
CA LEU A 188 -3.34 -5.66 14.73
C LEU A 188 -1.94 -5.41 14.19
N ALA A 189 -1.74 -5.58 12.88
CA ALA A 189 -0.47 -5.32 12.19
C ALA A 189 -0.70 -4.66 10.83
N GLY A 190 0.32 -3.96 10.33
CA GLY A 190 0.27 -3.26 9.06
C GLY A 190 -0.84 -2.22 8.98
N ASP A 191 -1.47 -2.07 7.82
CA ASP A 191 -2.51 -1.07 7.60
C ASP A 191 -3.77 -1.26 8.49
N ALA A 192 -3.95 -2.44 9.09
CA ALA A 192 -4.99 -2.64 10.10
C ALA A 192 -4.68 -1.88 11.39
N ALA A 193 -3.41 -1.72 11.74
CA ALA A 193 -2.94 -1.01 12.92
C ALA A 193 -2.66 0.47 12.65
N HIS A 194 -2.07 0.81 11.50
CA HIS A 194 -1.75 2.20 11.15
C HIS A 194 -1.61 2.41 9.64
N VAL A 195 -2.00 3.57 9.16
CA VAL A 195 -1.78 4.04 7.79
C VAL A 195 -0.98 5.33 7.83
N ASN A 196 0.02 5.41 6.96
CA ASN A 196 0.97 6.52 6.91
C ASN A 196 0.90 7.26 5.58
N ASN A 197 1.36 8.51 5.58
CA ASN A 197 1.59 9.26 4.36
C ASN A 197 2.61 8.52 3.47
N PRO A 198 2.27 8.25 2.19
CA PRO A 198 3.13 7.50 1.28
C PRO A 198 4.47 8.18 0.99
N LEU A 199 4.56 9.49 1.14
CA LEU A 199 5.80 10.28 0.90
C LEU A 199 6.95 9.87 1.83
N GLY A 200 6.65 9.40 3.02
CA GLY A 200 7.65 8.91 3.97
C GLY A 200 8.26 7.56 3.60
N GLY A 201 7.60 6.79 2.73
CA GLY A 201 8.03 5.43 2.36
C GLY A 201 8.03 4.44 3.52
N MET A 202 7.18 4.66 4.53
CA MET A 202 7.18 3.91 5.79
C MET A 202 6.11 2.83 5.87
N GLY A 203 5.16 2.75 4.90
CA GLY A 203 4.02 1.83 5.00
C GLY A 203 4.42 0.38 5.22
N MET A 204 5.09 -0.24 4.25
CA MET A 204 5.57 -1.61 4.38
C MET A 204 6.58 -1.78 5.52
N ASN A 205 7.53 -0.86 5.65
CA ASN A 205 8.56 -0.95 6.69
C ASN A 205 7.95 -0.87 8.10
N GLY A 206 6.95 -0.01 8.31
CA GLY A 206 6.20 0.07 9.56
C GLY A 206 5.49 -1.24 9.86
N GLY A 207 4.69 -1.74 8.92
CA GLY A 207 3.94 -2.99 9.10
C GLY A 207 4.78 -4.24 9.32
N ILE A 208 6.03 -4.27 8.88
CA ILE A 208 6.98 -5.35 9.20
C ILE A 208 7.49 -5.25 10.65
N HIS A 209 7.50 -4.04 11.21
CA HIS A 209 7.95 -3.82 12.58
C HIS A 209 6.89 -4.09 13.65
N ASP A 210 5.62 -4.13 13.26
CA ASP A 210 4.51 -4.41 14.18
C ASP A 210 4.61 -5.82 14.77
#